data_645e3c239ef436f4bc149ddede92af45
#
_entry.id   645e3c239ef436f4bc149ddede92af45
#
_cell.length_a   1.000
_cell.length_b   1.000
_cell.length_c   1.000
_cell.angle_alpha   90.00
_cell.angle_beta   90.00
_cell.angle_gamma   90.00
#
_symmetry.space_group_name_H-M   'P 1'
#
loop_
_entity.id
_entity.type
_entity.pdbx_description
1 polymer ?
#
loop_
_entity_poly.entity_id
_entity_poly.type
_entity_poly.pdbx_seq_one_letter_code
_entity_poly.pdbx_strand_id
1 'polypeptide(L)' 'MGCVVEVTVTEDELVGQMNHMRAWLDHRRFEPSSFTLSDAHGGRVVRVLFKNDSEAAAFAAEFGGRPLSSADSGHVAA' A
#
# COMPACT_ATOMS: atom_id res chain seq x y z
N MET A 1 1.98 -8.66 13.76
CA MET A 1 1.17 -8.81 12.59
C MET A 1 1.27 -7.59 11.72
N GLY A 2 1.39 -7.80 10.45
CA GLY A 2 1.53 -6.69 9.53
C GLY A 2 0.24 -6.43 8.79
N CYS A 3 0.11 -5.23 8.26
CA CYS A 3 -1.01 -4.85 7.43
C CYS A 3 -0.48 -4.44 6.08
N VAL A 4 -1.01 -5.06 5.04
CA VAL A 4 -0.58 -4.78 3.67
C VAL A 4 -1.55 -3.83 3.02
N VAL A 5 -1.04 -2.82 2.34
CA VAL A 5 -1.85 -1.92 1.53
C VAL A 5 -1.45 -2.12 0.08
N GLU A 6 -2.43 -2.28 -0.78
CA GLU A 6 -2.20 -2.48 -2.19
C GLU A 6 -2.71 -1.27 -2.97
N VAL A 7 -1.85 -0.69 -3.79
CA VAL A 7 -2.20 0.46 -4.60
C VAL A 7 -1.91 0.11 -6.06
N THR A 8 -2.91 0.25 -6.91
CA THR A 8 -2.74 -0.01 -8.33
C THR A 8 -2.42 1.31 -9.04
N VAL A 9 -1.36 1.32 -9.83
CA VAL A 9 -0.96 2.51 -10.57
C VAL A 9 -0.71 2.14 -12.02
N THR A 10 -0.84 3.11 -12.90
CA THR A 10 -0.50 2.89 -14.31
C THR A 10 1.00 3.02 -14.48
N GLU A 11 1.53 2.47 -15.57
CA GLU A 11 2.96 2.59 -15.85
C GLU A 11 3.40 4.04 -15.94
N ASP A 12 2.57 4.88 -16.54
CA ASP A 12 2.89 6.29 -16.69
C ASP A 12 3.01 7.00 -15.35
N GLU A 13 2.23 6.56 -14.39
CA GLU A 13 2.21 7.19 -13.08
C GLU A 13 3.15 6.53 -12.08
N LEU A 14 3.72 5.41 -12.46
CA LEU A 14 4.47 4.60 -11.51
C LEU A 14 5.60 5.37 -10.81
N VAL A 15 6.45 6.02 -11.57
CA VAL A 15 7.59 6.72 -10.99
C VAL A 15 7.13 7.86 -10.10
N GLY A 16 6.16 8.64 -10.57
CA GLY A 16 5.62 9.75 -9.79
C GLY A 16 4.98 9.29 -8.52
N GLN A 17 4.19 8.23 -8.60
CA GLN A 17 3.52 7.69 -7.42
C GLN A 17 4.51 7.10 -6.43
N MET A 18 5.51 6.39 -6.91
CA MET A 18 6.51 5.83 -6.01
C MET A 18 7.28 6.91 -5.28
N ASN A 19 7.66 7.97 -5.98
CA ASN A 19 8.31 9.11 -5.35
C ASN A 19 7.41 9.78 -4.32
N HIS A 20 6.14 9.93 -4.66
CA HIS A 20 5.17 10.54 -3.75
C HIS A 20 4.99 9.67 -2.51
N MET A 21 4.90 8.36 -2.69
CA MET A 21 4.75 7.43 -1.57
C MET A 21 5.94 7.51 -0.63
N ARG A 22 7.13 7.51 -1.19
CA ARG A 22 8.34 7.58 -0.38
C ARG A 22 8.44 8.89 0.38
N ALA A 23 8.14 9.99 -0.29
CA ALA A 23 8.18 11.30 0.35
C ALA A 23 7.15 11.39 1.47
N TRP A 24 5.96 10.86 1.22
CA TRP A 24 4.90 10.88 2.20
C TRP A 24 5.27 10.04 3.43
N LEU A 25 5.81 8.84 3.19
CA LEU A 25 6.21 7.96 4.29
C LEU A 25 7.33 8.60 5.11
N ASP A 26 8.28 9.22 4.44
CA ASP A 26 9.38 9.87 5.09
C ASP A 26 8.90 11.07 5.91
N HIS A 27 8.01 11.86 5.35
CA HIS A 27 7.46 13.02 6.02
C HIS A 27 6.69 12.63 7.29
N ARG A 28 5.98 11.53 7.24
CA ARG A 28 5.23 11.02 8.38
C ARG A 28 6.07 10.14 9.30
N ARG A 29 7.27 9.83 8.87
CA ARG A 29 8.18 8.96 9.62
C ARG A 29 7.60 7.56 9.80
N PHE A 30 6.87 7.11 8.83
CA PHE A 30 6.38 5.75 8.79
C PHE A 30 7.42 4.87 8.12
N GLU A 31 7.75 3.76 8.74
CA GLU A 31 8.73 2.83 8.20
C GLU A 31 8.06 1.50 7.88
N PRO A 32 7.62 1.31 6.65
CA PRO A 32 7.00 0.05 6.31
C PRO A 32 8.01 -1.10 6.40
N SER A 33 7.52 -2.27 6.74
CA SER A 33 8.37 -3.45 6.84
C SER A 33 8.79 -3.94 5.46
N SER A 34 7.99 -3.69 4.46
CA SER A 34 8.27 -4.17 3.12
C SER A 34 7.59 -3.26 2.09
N PHE A 35 8.20 -3.15 0.93
CA PHE A 35 7.69 -2.32 -0.14
C PHE A 35 7.98 -3.06 -1.44
N THR A 36 6.97 -3.64 -2.07
CA THR A 36 7.17 -4.47 -3.25
C THR A 36 6.34 -3.96 -4.42
N LEU A 37 6.80 -4.30 -5.61
CA LEU A 37 6.16 -3.93 -6.84
C LEU A 37 5.87 -5.18 -7.64
N SER A 38 4.66 -5.32 -8.13
CA SER A 38 4.26 -6.46 -8.95
C SER A 38 3.54 -5.98 -10.20
N ASP A 39 3.54 -6.82 -11.21
CA ASP A 39 2.80 -6.51 -12.43
C ASP A 39 1.33 -6.85 -12.24
N ALA A 40 0.49 -6.08 -12.90
CA ALA A 40 -0.95 -6.35 -12.88
C ALA A 40 -1.52 -6.01 -14.25
N HIS A 41 -2.72 -6.46 -14.50
CA HIS A 41 -3.39 -6.15 -15.74
C HIS A 41 -3.59 -4.64 -15.86
N GLY A 42 -3.01 -4.08 -16.91
CA GLY A 42 -3.19 -2.66 -17.16
C GLY A 42 -2.35 -1.74 -16.30
N GLY A 43 -1.37 -2.28 -15.55
CA GLY A 43 -0.52 -1.43 -14.74
C GLY A 43 0.34 -2.21 -13.79
N ARG A 44 0.59 -1.60 -12.65
CA ARG A 44 1.44 -2.19 -11.62
C ARG A 44 0.77 -2.10 -10.27
N VAL A 45 1.08 -3.03 -9.40
CA VAL A 45 0.55 -3.03 -8.05
C VAL A 45 1.71 -2.81 -7.08
N VAL A 46 1.56 -1.80 -6.24
CA VAL A 46 2.52 -1.51 -5.18
C VAL A 46 1.94 -2.06 -3.90
N ARG A 47 2.69 -2.91 -3.21
CA ARG A 47 2.28 -3.47 -1.93
C ARG A 47 3.21 -2.99 -0.85
N VAL A 48 2.65 -2.41 0.16
CA VAL A 48 3.41 -1.87 1.28
C VAL A 48 2.94 -2.54 2.56
N LEU A 49 3.87 -3.14 3.28
CA LEU A 49 3.56 -3.82 4.53
C LEU A 49 3.88 -2.91 5.68
N PHE A 50 2.88 -2.62 6.51
CA PHE A 50 3.05 -1.78 7.67
C PHE A 50 3.01 -2.61 8.95
N LYS A 51 3.54 -2.04 10.02
CA LYS A 51 3.59 -2.71 11.32
C LYS A 51 2.27 -2.66 12.04
N ASN A 52 1.47 -1.66 11.76
CA ASN A 52 0.19 -1.53 12.45
C ASN A 52 -0.89 -0.99 11.53
N ASP A 53 -2.12 -1.13 12.00
CA ASP A 53 -3.30 -0.74 11.22
C ASP A 53 -3.40 0.74 10.98
N SER A 54 -2.99 1.54 11.92
CA SER A 54 -3.12 3.00 11.81
C SER A 54 -2.29 3.53 10.65
N GLU A 55 -1.07 3.04 10.52
CA GLU A 55 -0.21 3.46 9.42
C GLU A 55 -0.76 2.99 8.09
N ALA A 56 -1.23 1.75 8.05
CA ALA A 56 -1.81 1.19 6.84
C ALA A 56 -3.04 1.98 6.41
N ALA A 57 -3.90 2.29 7.34
CA ALA A 57 -5.13 3.03 7.03
C ALA A 57 -4.82 4.43 6.52
N ALA A 58 -3.85 5.10 7.12
CA ALA A 58 -3.46 6.43 6.68
C ALA A 58 -2.91 6.41 5.26
N PHE A 59 -2.06 5.43 4.96
CA PHE A 59 -1.49 5.29 3.65
C PHE A 59 -2.57 4.97 2.61
N ALA A 60 -3.47 4.07 2.94
CA ALA A 60 -4.56 3.72 2.05
C ALA A 60 -5.46 4.91 1.74
N ALA A 61 -5.74 5.72 2.74
CA ALA A 61 -6.56 6.90 2.55
C ALA A 61 -5.88 7.93 1.67
N GLU A 62 -4.58 8.09 1.83
CA GLU A 62 -3.82 9.07 1.07
C GLU A 62 -3.70 8.69 -0.40
N PHE A 63 -3.46 7.43 -0.68
CA PHE A 63 -3.18 6.98 -2.04
C PHE A 63 -4.33 6.20 -2.69
N GLY A 64 -5.44 6.14 -2.02
CA GLY A 64 -6.59 5.41 -2.55
C GLY A 64 -6.35 3.92 -2.61
N GLY A 65 -5.49 3.42 -1.73
CA GLY A 65 -5.15 2.01 -1.74
C GLY A 65 -6.17 1.16 -1.03
N ARG A 66 -5.96 -0.15 -1.12
CA ARG A 66 -6.84 -1.11 -0.49
C ARG A 66 -6.07 -1.83 0.62
N PRO A 67 -6.51 -1.71 1.87
CA PRO A 67 -5.84 -2.46 2.92
C PRO A 67 -6.18 -3.94 2.82
N LEU A 68 -5.13 -4.76 2.90
CA LEU A 68 -5.29 -6.20 2.86
C LEU A 68 -4.82 -6.75 4.18
N SER A 69 -5.73 -7.22 4.99
CA SER A 69 -5.33 -7.84 6.24
C SER A 69 -5.82 -9.27 6.24
N SER A 70 -5.10 -10.11 6.95
CA SER A 70 -5.49 -11.50 7.02
C SER A 70 -6.84 -11.67 7.68
N ALA A 71 -7.17 -10.81 8.59
CA ALA A 71 -8.45 -10.87 9.24
C ALA A 71 -9.56 -10.58 8.25
N ASP A 72 -9.35 -9.63 7.40
CA ASP A 72 -10.34 -9.33 6.40
C ASP A 72 -10.53 -10.45 5.45
N SER A 73 -9.50 -11.09 5.05
CA SER A 73 -9.65 -12.16 4.11
C SER A 73 -10.50 -13.26 4.69
N GLY A 74 -10.34 -13.54 5.92
CA GLY A 74 -11.18 -14.56 6.51
C GLY A 74 -12.59 -14.13 6.60
N HIS A 75 -12.81 -12.88 6.84
CA HIS A 75 -14.11 -12.40 7.06
C HIS A 75 -14.94 -12.29 5.83
N VAL A 76 -14.30 -12.03 4.77
CA VAL A 76 -15.03 -11.84 3.57
C VAL A 76 -15.93 -12.96 3.23
N ALA A 77 -15.67 -14.07 3.71
CA ALA A 77 -16.54 -15.19 3.44
C ALA A 77 -17.94 -14.93 3.89
N ALA A 78 -18.09 -14.04 4.75
CA ALA A 78 -19.43 -13.78 5.25
C ALA A 78 -20.33 -13.21 4.20
#